data_48093916075f1ea51f0d77f5572fc736
#
_entry.id   48093916075f1ea51f0d77f5572fc736
#
_cell.length_a   1.000
_cell.length_b   1.000
_cell.length_c   1.000
_cell.angle_alpha   90.00
_cell.angle_beta   90.00
_cell.angle_gamma   90.00
#
_symmetry.space_group_name_H-M   'P 1'
#
loop_
_entity.id
_entity.type
_entity.pdbx_description
1 polymer ?
#
loop_
_entity_poly.entity_id
_entity_poly.type
_entity_poly.pdbx_seq_one_letter_code
_entity_poly.pdbx_strand_id
1 'polypeptide(L)'
;MNVIDIHAHIYERVAGITRGQPMASTDLGRVAIGNEEVQFLPPSFEQSRSTAEMLIAYMDWCGIEKAVLMPNPYYGYHNRYFADSVKRYPDRLRGVALVDIMKGQEAAREL
;
A
#
# COMPACT_ATOMS: atom_id res chain seq x y z
N MET A 1 8.98 -9.37 -23.73
CA MET A 1 7.72 -9.90 -23.14
C MET A 1 7.23 -8.86 -22.15
N ASN A 2 5.97 -8.47 -22.25
CA ASN A 2 5.39 -7.49 -21.34
C ASN A 2 4.91 -8.23 -20.08
N VAL A 3 5.53 -7.94 -18.95
CA VAL A 3 5.14 -8.49 -17.65
C VAL A 3 4.33 -7.45 -16.90
N ILE A 4 3.15 -7.83 -16.42
CA ILE A 4 2.27 -6.98 -15.64
C ILE A 4 2.04 -7.65 -14.28
N ASP A 5 2.37 -6.95 -13.21
CA ASP A 5 2.01 -7.35 -11.85
C ASP A 5 0.60 -6.85 -11.55
N ILE A 6 -0.33 -7.75 -11.30
CA ILE A 6 -1.73 -7.40 -11.04
C ILE A 6 -2.05 -7.21 -9.56
N HIS A 7 -1.08 -7.30 -8.65
CA HIS A 7 -1.32 -7.24 -7.21
C HIS A 7 -0.12 -6.70 -6.44
N ALA A 8 0.13 -5.41 -6.56
CA ALA A 8 1.19 -4.72 -5.82
C ALA A 8 0.61 -3.83 -4.72
N HIS A 9 1.32 -3.71 -3.62
CA HIS A 9 0.96 -2.83 -2.51
C HIS A 9 1.97 -1.71 -2.34
N ILE A 10 1.47 -0.49 -2.15
CA ILE A 10 2.29 0.67 -1.75
C ILE A 10 1.66 1.39 -0.57
N TYR A 11 2.48 1.91 0.30
CA TYR A 11 2.07 2.75 1.44
C TYR A 11 3.29 3.50 1.99
N GLU A 12 3.09 4.72 2.43
CA GLU A 12 4.14 5.49 3.10
C GLU A 12 4.36 5.00 4.53
N ARG A 13 3.30 4.46 5.12
CA ARG A 13 3.31 3.80 6.44
C ARG A 13 2.12 2.85 6.55
N VAL A 14 2.25 1.82 7.36
CA VAL A 14 1.12 1.00 7.77
C VAL A 14 0.27 1.82 8.75
N ALA A 15 -1.02 1.91 8.48
CA ALA A 15 -1.98 2.69 9.26
C ALA A 15 -3.38 2.04 9.24
N GLY A 16 -3.43 0.71 9.20
CA GLY A 16 -4.66 -0.05 9.19
C GLY A 16 -5.15 -0.43 10.58
N ILE A 17 -6.07 -1.38 10.60
CA ILE A 17 -6.67 -1.91 11.82
C ILE A 17 -6.66 -3.43 11.75
N THR A 18 -6.27 -4.10 12.83
CA THR A 18 -6.40 -5.53 12.98
C THR A 18 -6.95 -5.87 14.37
N ARG A 19 -7.93 -6.78 14.43
CA ARG A 19 -8.60 -7.17 15.69
C ARG A 19 -9.07 -5.98 16.53
N GLY A 20 -9.55 -4.92 15.88
CA GLY A 20 -9.98 -3.69 16.54
C GLY A 20 -8.84 -2.80 17.07
N GLN A 21 -7.59 -3.15 16.81
CA GLN A 21 -6.41 -2.39 17.23
C GLN A 21 -5.80 -1.64 16.04
N PRO A 22 -5.39 -0.37 16.20
CA PRO A 22 -4.67 0.35 15.16
C PRO A 22 -3.28 -0.26 14.94
N MET A 23 -2.85 -0.26 13.69
CA MET A 23 -1.51 -0.66 13.26
C MET A 23 -0.71 0.59 12.91
N ALA A 24 0.56 0.61 13.28
CA ALA A 24 1.45 1.72 12.93
C ALA A 24 2.86 1.20 12.59
N SER A 25 3.41 1.67 11.47
CA SER A 25 4.81 1.39 11.12
C SER A 25 5.76 1.85 12.21
N THR A 26 6.70 0.98 12.56
CA THR A 26 7.87 1.33 13.37
C THR A 26 9.12 1.31 12.48
N ASP A 27 10.04 0.40 12.64
CA ASP A 27 11.23 0.32 11.79
C ASP A 27 11.60 -1.13 11.49
N LEU A 28 12.45 -1.33 10.48
CA LEU A 28 12.95 -2.64 10.07
C LEU A 28 11.85 -3.69 9.81
N GLY A 29 10.78 -3.25 9.15
CA GLY A 29 9.64 -4.10 8.78
C GLY A 29 8.68 -4.42 9.93
N ARG A 30 8.86 -3.82 11.12
CA ARG A 30 7.98 -4.03 12.27
C ARG A 30 6.82 -3.04 12.30
N VAL A 31 5.76 -3.44 12.94
CA VAL A 31 4.57 -2.62 13.20
C VAL A 31 4.16 -2.75 14.66
N ALA A 32 3.72 -1.65 15.25
CA ALA A 32 3.05 -1.66 16.53
C ALA A 32 1.57 -2.00 16.34
N ILE A 33 1.03 -2.87 17.18
CA ILE A 33 -0.39 -3.25 17.25
C ILE A 33 -0.77 -3.17 18.73
N GLY A 34 -1.50 -2.14 19.11
CA GLY A 34 -1.75 -1.87 20.55
C GLY A 34 -0.42 -1.71 21.28
N ASN A 35 -0.16 -2.55 22.30
CA ASN A 35 1.06 -2.53 23.10
C ASN A 35 2.16 -3.51 22.61
N GLU A 36 1.93 -4.18 21.51
CA GLU A 36 2.86 -5.16 20.96
C GLU A 36 3.53 -4.61 19.69
N GLU A 37 4.77 -5.04 19.46
CA GLU A 37 5.47 -4.80 18.21
C GLU A 37 5.76 -6.15 17.54
N VAL A 38 5.35 -6.29 16.28
CA VAL A 38 5.47 -7.53 15.53
C VAL A 38 6.25 -7.34 14.24
N GLN A 39 6.97 -8.38 13.80
CA GLN A 39 7.57 -8.39 12.47
C GLN A 39 6.47 -8.64 11.44
N PHE A 40 6.23 -7.66 10.60
CA PHE A 40 5.14 -7.68 9.60
C PHE A 40 5.67 -7.76 8.16
N LEU A 41 6.81 -7.14 7.92
CA LEU A 41 7.53 -7.12 6.66
C LEU A 41 8.97 -7.61 6.86
N PRO A 42 9.71 -7.94 5.81
CA PRO A 42 11.14 -8.20 5.92
C PRO A 42 11.90 -7.02 6.56
N PRO A 43 12.95 -7.28 7.36
CA PRO A 43 13.72 -6.22 8.03
C PRO A 43 14.37 -5.19 7.09
N SER A 44 14.52 -5.51 5.80
CA SER A 44 15.03 -4.59 4.77
C SER A 44 14.09 -3.42 4.47
N PHE A 45 12.84 -3.49 4.92
CA PHE A 45 11.87 -2.38 4.78
C PHE A 45 12.11 -1.35 5.89
N GLU A 46 13.01 -0.42 5.64
CA GLU A 46 13.24 0.73 6.52
C GLU A 46 11.96 1.51 6.75
N GLN A 47 11.76 2.00 8.00
CA GLN A 47 10.53 2.69 8.43
C GLN A 47 9.25 1.89 8.14
N SER A 48 9.37 0.59 7.90
CA SER A 48 8.27 -0.32 7.59
C SER A 48 7.32 0.24 6.54
N ARG A 49 7.89 0.76 5.44
CA ARG A 49 7.17 1.38 4.31
C ARG A 49 7.46 0.65 3.00
N SER A 50 6.54 0.80 2.06
CA SER A 50 6.68 0.34 0.68
C SER A 50 6.18 1.46 -0.25
N THR A 51 7.06 2.35 -0.66
CA THR A 51 6.68 3.51 -1.46
C THR A 51 6.52 3.20 -2.94
N ALA A 52 5.85 4.09 -3.69
CA ALA A 52 5.75 3.97 -5.13
C ALA A 52 7.14 3.94 -5.79
N GLU A 53 8.08 4.75 -5.30
CA GLU A 53 9.46 4.79 -5.81
C GLU A 53 10.18 3.46 -5.60
N MET A 54 10.00 2.81 -4.44
CA MET A 54 10.53 1.47 -4.16
C MET A 54 9.93 0.45 -5.13
N LEU A 55 8.61 0.50 -5.35
CA LEU A 55 7.94 -0.41 -6.30
C LEU A 55 8.49 -0.22 -7.73
N ILE A 56 8.61 1.02 -8.21
CA ILE A 56 9.16 1.30 -9.54
C ILE A 56 10.60 0.76 -9.67
N ALA A 57 11.44 0.95 -8.65
CA ALA A 57 12.80 0.41 -8.66
C ALA A 57 12.82 -1.12 -8.74
N TYR A 58 11.95 -1.82 -7.99
CA TYR A 58 11.81 -3.27 -8.09
C TYR A 58 11.27 -3.71 -9.45
N MET A 59 10.28 -3.01 -9.99
CA MET A 59 9.74 -3.30 -11.32
C MET A 59 10.84 -3.20 -12.39
N ASP A 60 11.67 -2.15 -12.33
CA ASP A 60 12.78 -1.95 -13.26
C ASP A 60 13.83 -3.07 -13.13
N TRP A 61 14.16 -3.43 -11.89
CA TRP A 61 15.11 -4.53 -11.63
C TRP A 61 14.59 -5.89 -12.11
N CYS A 62 13.29 -6.16 -11.94
CA CYS A 62 12.66 -7.43 -12.34
C CYS A 62 12.16 -7.47 -13.79
N GLY A 63 12.22 -6.35 -14.52
CA GLY A 63 11.67 -6.26 -15.89
C GLY A 63 10.14 -6.26 -15.93
N ILE A 64 9.48 -5.76 -14.89
CA ILE A 64 8.02 -5.61 -14.83
C ILE A 64 7.63 -4.28 -15.46
N GLU A 65 6.81 -4.31 -16.48
CA GLU A 65 6.42 -3.11 -17.23
C GLU A 65 5.38 -2.27 -16.50
N LYS A 66 4.35 -2.92 -15.98
CA LYS A 66 3.21 -2.26 -15.32
C LYS A 66 2.82 -2.99 -14.05
N ALA A 67 2.20 -2.25 -13.13
CA ALA A 67 1.60 -2.82 -11.92
C ALA A 67 0.23 -2.23 -11.62
N VAL A 68 -0.63 -3.05 -11.01
CA VAL A 68 -1.90 -2.63 -10.46
C VAL A 68 -1.78 -2.55 -8.93
N LEU A 69 -1.99 -1.35 -8.40
CA LEU A 69 -1.96 -1.08 -6.97
C LEU A 69 -3.25 -1.59 -6.33
N MET A 70 -3.12 -2.59 -5.48
CA MET A 70 -4.23 -3.18 -4.75
C MET A 70 -4.24 -2.67 -3.31
N PRO A 71 -5.37 -2.14 -2.83
CA PRO A 71 -5.49 -1.71 -1.45
C PRO A 71 -5.67 -2.91 -0.51
N ASN A 72 -5.28 -2.72 0.74
CA ASN A 72 -5.52 -3.70 1.80
C ASN A 72 -5.79 -2.96 3.13
N PRO A 73 -6.88 -3.28 3.85
CA PRO A 73 -7.23 -2.61 5.10
C PRO A 73 -6.15 -2.68 6.19
N TYR A 74 -5.28 -3.70 6.18
CA TYR A 74 -4.16 -3.79 7.13
C TYR A 74 -3.11 -2.69 6.92
N TYR A 75 -2.91 -2.26 5.66
CA TYR A 75 -2.02 -1.13 5.38
C TYR A 75 -2.69 0.21 5.65
N GLY A 76 -4.01 0.29 5.56
CA GLY A 76 -4.82 1.49 5.73
C GLY A 76 -5.49 1.97 4.44
N TYR A 77 -6.21 3.07 4.55
CA TYR A 77 -6.91 3.70 3.43
C TYR A 77 -5.97 4.70 2.75
N HIS A 78 -5.38 4.31 1.61
CA HIS A 78 -4.35 5.08 0.91
C HIS A 78 -4.80 5.56 -0.49
N ASN A 79 -6.10 5.77 -0.70
CA ASN A 79 -6.65 6.15 -2.01
C ASN A 79 -5.97 7.39 -2.61
N ARG A 80 -5.74 8.42 -1.80
CA ARG A 80 -5.05 9.63 -2.25
C ARG A 80 -3.61 9.34 -2.67
N TYR A 81 -2.89 8.58 -1.88
CA TYR A 81 -1.52 8.18 -2.19
C TYR A 81 -1.46 7.34 -3.48
N PHE A 82 -2.42 6.44 -3.69
CA PHE A 82 -2.54 5.68 -4.92
C PHE A 82 -2.80 6.60 -6.13
N ALA A 83 -3.76 7.51 -6.01
CA ALA A 83 -4.07 8.46 -7.08
C ALA A 83 -2.87 9.34 -7.45
N ASP A 84 -2.16 9.87 -6.45
CA ASP A 84 -0.96 10.69 -6.66
C ASP A 84 0.17 9.87 -7.30
N SER A 85 0.34 8.61 -6.90
CA SER A 85 1.33 7.69 -7.47
C SER A 85 1.02 7.33 -8.93
N VAL A 86 -0.25 7.08 -9.27
CA VAL A 86 -0.66 6.84 -10.66
C VAL A 86 -0.44 8.09 -11.52
N LYS A 87 -0.68 9.29 -11.00
CA LYS A 87 -0.40 10.55 -11.72
C LYS A 87 1.09 10.75 -11.98
N ARG A 88 1.96 10.34 -11.04
CA ARG A 88 3.43 10.45 -11.21
C ARG A 88 3.98 9.40 -12.19
N TYR A 89 3.36 8.22 -12.24
CA TYR A 89 3.80 7.11 -13.08
C TYR A 89 2.66 6.58 -13.97
N PRO A 90 2.08 7.44 -14.85
CA PRO A 90 0.85 7.10 -15.59
C PRO A 90 1.01 5.95 -16.57
N ASP A 91 2.23 5.69 -17.05
CA ASP A 91 2.51 4.60 -17.98
C ASP A 91 2.87 3.28 -17.26
N ARG A 92 3.09 3.34 -15.95
CA ARG A 92 3.57 2.21 -15.15
C ARG A 92 2.53 1.70 -14.16
N LEU A 93 1.70 2.56 -13.59
CA LEU A 93 0.81 2.22 -12.49
C LEU A 93 -0.66 2.44 -12.85
N ARG A 94 -1.50 1.55 -12.35
CA ARG A 94 -2.95 1.68 -12.22
C ARG A 94 -3.33 1.36 -10.78
N GLY A 95 -4.46 1.87 -10.31
CA GLY A 95 -4.85 1.68 -8.92
C GLY A 95 -6.32 1.30 -8.78
N VAL A 96 -6.62 0.58 -7.71
CA VAL A 96 -7.98 0.27 -7.24
C VAL A 96 -8.22 1.04 -5.95
N ALA A 97 -9.40 1.63 -5.82
CA ALA A 97 -9.79 2.33 -4.59
C ALA A 97 -10.30 1.37 -3.51
N LEU A 98 -10.10 1.73 -2.26
CA LEU A 98 -10.67 1.06 -1.10
C LEU A 98 -11.54 2.03 -0.34
N VAL A 99 -12.80 1.68 -0.12
CA VAL A 99 -13.71 2.45 0.73
C VAL A 99 -14.30 1.57 1.82
N ASP A 100 -14.66 2.19 2.93
CA ASP A 100 -15.37 1.50 4.00
C ASP A 100 -16.86 1.36 3.63
N ILE A 101 -17.24 0.17 3.16
CA ILE A 101 -18.61 -0.12 2.74
C ILE A 101 -19.64 0.06 3.86
N MET A 102 -19.22 0.01 5.14
CA MET A 102 -20.12 0.23 6.27
C MET A 102 -20.58 1.67 6.39
N LYS A 103 -19.92 2.61 5.73
CA LYS A 103 -20.32 4.02 5.64
C LYS A 103 -21.45 4.29 4.62
N GLY A 104 -21.91 3.27 3.89
CA GLY A 104 -23.03 3.38 2.98
C GLY A 104 -22.83 4.46 1.90
N GLN A 105 -23.73 5.46 1.82
CA GLN A 105 -23.65 6.51 0.79
C GLN A 105 -22.39 7.39 0.89
N GLU A 106 -21.80 7.55 2.08
CA GLU A 106 -20.55 8.28 2.25
C GLU A 106 -19.41 7.56 1.51
N ALA A 107 -19.33 6.23 1.64
CA ALA A 107 -18.35 5.42 0.90
C ALA A 107 -18.47 5.60 -0.62
N ALA A 108 -19.71 5.67 -1.15
CA ALA A 108 -19.93 5.88 -2.57
C ALA A 108 -19.45 7.26 -3.07
N ARG A 109 -19.40 8.26 -2.19
CA ARG A 109 -18.91 9.61 -2.53
C ARG A 109 -17.38 9.71 -2.49
N GLU A 110 -16.70 8.77 -1.85
CA GLU A 110 -15.24 8.70 -1.80
C GLU A 110 -14.64 8.13 -3.10
N LEU A 111 -15.45 7.47 -3.93
CA LEU A 111 -15.05 6.90 -5.23
C LEU A 111 -15.10 7.94 -6.34
#